data_ef6fea748326547655d5f2da7534bcb5
#
_entry.id   ef6fea748326547655d5f2da7534bcb5
#
_cell.length_a   1.000
_cell.length_b   1.000
_cell.length_c   1.000
_cell.angle_alpha   90.00
_cell.angle_beta   90.00
_cell.angle_gamma   90.00
#
_symmetry.space_group_name_H-M   'P 1'
#
loop_
_entity.id
_entity.type
_entity.pdbx_description
1 polymer ?
#
loop_
_entity_poly.entity_id
_entity_poly.type
_entity_poly.pdbx_seq_one_letter_code
_entity_poly.pdbx_strand_id
1 'polypeptide(L)'
;MKVRHRRRATIALLAVASVLGSALPVTAAAAAGSGKVAGTGTAKTGGTPLNMRRSPSSGAAPAGTVANGGTVWLSCQVAGDRITGTVRTTDTWDRLANNAYVSDAYVVRGSFPIPACAASAPAPVPASAGDWQLPVTAGLVSGFRTVERPTHDGVDLGAGRNTPILAAAAGTVIRVVCNVSTNNCDVDGNRTLSGCGWYAEVQHAGNIVTRYCHLVRRPSVAVGQTVAKGQLLGYVGTSGSSSGPHLHFEVHLNAPPATHANAVDPIAFMRARGLTIK
;
A
#
# COMPACT_ATOMS: atom_id res chain seq x y z
N MET A 1 -11.18 14.15 91.23
CA MET A 1 -12.43 13.66 90.63
C MET A 1 -12.36 13.91 89.15
N LYS A 2 -12.08 12.86 88.28
CA LYS A 2 -11.96 12.97 86.82
C LYS A 2 -13.12 12.23 86.19
N VAL A 3 -14.04 12.94 85.58
CA VAL A 3 -15.18 12.39 84.87
C VAL A 3 -14.72 11.99 83.46
N ARG A 4 -14.84 10.70 83.11
CA ARG A 4 -14.55 10.15 81.76
C ARG A 4 -15.83 10.12 80.91
N HIS A 5 -15.89 10.92 79.87
CA HIS A 5 -16.92 10.81 78.82
C HIS A 5 -16.61 9.66 77.90
N ARG A 6 -17.51 8.67 77.84
CA ARG A 6 -17.52 7.60 76.85
C ARG A 6 -18.23 8.11 75.61
N ARG A 7 -17.51 8.19 74.52
CA ARG A 7 -18.10 8.42 73.19
C ARG A 7 -18.63 7.10 72.65
N ARG A 8 -19.89 7.06 72.26
CA ARG A 8 -20.53 5.94 71.55
C ARG A 8 -20.21 6.11 70.06
N ALA A 9 -19.59 5.10 69.44
CA ALA A 9 -19.39 5.02 68.01
C ALA A 9 -20.63 4.37 67.36
N THR A 10 -21.28 5.10 66.48
CA THR A 10 -22.38 4.59 65.64
C THR A 10 -21.79 3.99 64.40
N ILE A 11 -21.98 2.67 64.24
CA ILE A 11 -21.58 1.95 63.04
C ILE A 11 -22.72 2.10 62.01
N ALA A 12 -22.46 2.83 60.90
CA ALA A 12 -23.34 2.89 59.73
C ALA A 12 -23.04 1.71 58.81
N LEU A 13 -24.02 0.80 58.64
CA LEU A 13 -23.96 -0.23 57.60
C LEU A 13 -24.22 0.40 56.22
N LEU A 14 -23.21 0.39 55.37
CA LEU A 14 -23.40 0.67 53.95
C LEU A 14 -23.87 -0.62 53.23
N ALA A 15 -25.09 -0.60 52.74
CA ALA A 15 -25.60 -1.63 51.83
C ALA A 15 -24.99 -1.41 50.44
N VAL A 16 -24.16 -2.33 49.97
CA VAL A 16 -23.65 -2.34 48.59
C VAL A 16 -24.72 -2.99 47.71
N ALA A 17 -25.41 -2.19 46.91
CA ALA A 17 -26.31 -2.67 45.89
C ALA A 17 -25.47 -3.09 44.67
N SER A 18 -25.35 -4.40 44.40
CA SER A 18 -24.73 -4.96 43.18
C SER A 18 -25.69 -4.77 42.02
N VAL A 19 -25.38 -3.79 41.15
CA VAL A 19 -26.04 -3.64 39.85
C VAL A 19 -25.41 -4.63 38.91
N LEU A 20 -26.09 -5.73 38.61
CA LEU A 20 -25.79 -6.64 37.51
C LEU A 20 -26.11 -5.90 36.20
N GLY A 21 -25.09 -5.25 35.65
CA GLY A 21 -25.14 -4.68 34.28
C GLY A 21 -25.15 -5.78 33.23
N SER A 22 -26.32 -6.05 32.66
CA SER A 22 -26.45 -6.88 31.47
C SER A 22 -25.75 -6.18 30.31
N ALA A 23 -24.54 -6.62 29.95
CA ALA A 23 -23.85 -6.19 28.74
C ALA A 23 -24.61 -6.71 27.53
N LEU A 24 -25.39 -5.86 26.89
CA LEU A 24 -25.93 -6.12 25.56
C LEU A 24 -24.76 -6.21 24.57
N PRO A 25 -24.75 -7.16 23.65
CA PRO A 25 -23.74 -7.22 22.61
C PRO A 25 -23.89 -5.98 21.74
N VAL A 26 -22.90 -5.09 21.78
CA VAL A 26 -22.79 -3.99 20.81
C VAL A 26 -22.46 -4.62 19.48
N THR A 27 -23.49 -4.86 18.66
CA THR A 27 -23.31 -5.10 17.24
C THR A 27 -22.75 -3.79 16.65
N ALA A 28 -21.42 -3.75 16.46
CA ALA A 28 -20.79 -2.66 15.76
C ALA A 28 -21.34 -2.66 14.31
N ALA A 29 -22.39 -1.89 14.06
CA ALA A 29 -22.74 -1.47 12.73
C ALA A 29 -21.52 -0.69 12.21
N ALA A 30 -20.85 -1.23 11.18
CA ALA A 30 -19.76 -0.53 10.53
C ALA A 30 -20.30 0.85 10.09
N ALA A 31 -19.78 1.91 10.71
CA ALA A 31 -20.21 3.28 10.42
C ALA A 31 -20.11 3.54 8.92
N ALA A 32 -21.18 4.04 8.31
CA ALA A 32 -21.19 4.45 6.92
C ALA A 32 -20.14 5.54 6.74
N GLY A 33 -19.00 5.19 6.12
CA GLY A 33 -17.98 6.15 5.73
C GLY A 33 -18.54 7.10 4.67
N SER A 34 -17.94 8.27 4.53
CA SER A 34 -18.37 9.37 3.63
C SER A 34 -18.26 9.06 2.12
N GLY A 35 -17.98 7.82 1.72
CA GLY A 35 -17.88 7.41 0.32
C GLY A 35 -19.25 7.18 -0.33
N LYS A 36 -19.40 7.57 -1.61
CA LYS A 36 -20.61 7.30 -2.39
C LYS A 36 -20.83 5.78 -2.49
N VAL A 37 -21.99 5.31 -2.05
CA VAL A 37 -22.39 3.89 -2.13
C VAL A 37 -22.99 3.61 -3.51
N ALA A 38 -22.44 2.64 -4.24
CA ALA A 38 -22.99 2.17 -5.51
C ALA A 38 -24.01 1.04 -5.30
N GLY A 39 -23.88 0.29 -4.20
CA GLY A 39 -24.80 -0.79 -3.84
C GLY A 39 -24.39 -1.49 -2.55
N THR A 40 -25.11 -2.55 -2.22
CA THR A 40 -24.85 -3.36 -1.02
C THR A 40 -24.63 -4.83 -1.38
N GLY A 41 -23.83 -5.51 -0.58
CA GLY A 41 -23.65 -6.96 -0.64
C GLY A 41 -23.75 -7.59 0.74
N THR A 42 -23.75 -8.90 0.79
CA THR A 42 -23.75 -9.69 2.03
C THR A 42 -22.48 -10.53 2.09
N ALA A 43 -21.75 -10.44 3.17
CA ALA A 43 -20.56 -11.28 3.40
C ALA A 43 -20.97 -12.73 3.60
N LYS A 44 -20.41 -13.65 2.81
CA LYS A 44 -20.64 -15.10 2.91
C LYS A 44 -19.30 -15.82 3.03
N THR A 45 -18.95 -16.22 4.24
CA THR A 45 -17.64 -16.78 4.57
C THR A 45 -17.70 -18.20 5.15
N GLY A 46 -18.91 -18.72 5.35
CA GLY A 46 -19.08 -20.04 5.95
C GLY A 46 -18.94 -20.06 7.48
N GLY A 47 -18.99 -18.90 8.14
CA GLY A 47 -19.03 -18.81 9.62
C GLY A 47 -18.01 -17.88 10.24
N THR A 48 -16.82 -17.71 9.64
CA THR A 48 -15.80 -16.79 10.14
C THR A 48 -16.08 -15.35 9.67
N PRO A 49 -15.69 -14.30 10.41
CA PRO A 49 -15.79 -12.92 9.93
C PRO A 49 -14.95 -12.69 8.66
N LEU A 50 -15.47 -11.93 7.70
CA LEU A 50 -14.75 -11.47 6.52
C LEU A 50 -13.75 -10.37 6.92
N ASN A 51 -12.49 -10.57 6.61
CA ASN A 51 -11.47 -9.55 6.86
C ASN A 51 -11.60 -8.38 5.89
N MET A 52 -11.67 -7.17 6.43
CA MET A 52 -11.45 -5.95 5.69
C MET A 52 -9.96 -5.63 5.64
N ARG A 53 -9.47 -5.11 4.52
CA ARG A 53 -8.06 -4.80 4.26
C ARG A 53 -7.88 -3.34 3.87
N ARG A 54 -6.69 -2.78 4.10
CA ARG A 54 -6.36 -1.40 3.71
C ARG A 54 -6.04 -1.23 2.23
N SER A 55 -5.77 -2.33 1.52
CA SER A 55 -5.60 -2.38 0.06
C SER A 55 -6.15 -3.71 -0.48
N PRO A 56 -6.35 -3.86 -1.82
CA PRO A 56 -6.95 -5.04 -2.43
C PRO A 56 -5.98 -6.22 -2.49
N SER A 57 -5.49 -6.65 -1.32
CA SER A 57 -4.54 -7.76 -1.17
C SER A 57 -4.79 -8.53 0.12
N SER A 58 -4.65 -9.85 0.06
CA SER A 58 -4.75 -10.76 1.21
C SER A 58 -3.65 -10.53 2.24
N GLY A 59 -2.48 -10.06 1.80
CA GLY A 59 -1.36 -9.67 2.65
C GLY A 59 -1.42 -8.25 3.20
N ALA A 60 -2.41 -7.44 2.80
CA ALA A 60 -2.54 -6.06 3.26
C ALA A 60 -2.89 -5.98 4.76
N ALA A 61 -2.51 -4.87 5.39
CA ALA A 61 -2.83 -4.62 6.79
C ALA A 61 -4.36 -4.70 7.04
N PRO A 62 -4.79 -5.26 8.17
CA PRO A 62 -6.21 -5.35 8.52
C PRO A 62 -6.81 -3.96 8.72
N ALA A 63 -8.07 -3.81 8.31
CA ALA A 63 -8.89 -2.61 8.46
C ALA A 63 -10.17 -2.89 9.26
N GLY A 64 -10.30 -4.09 9.85
CA GLY A 64 -11.45 -4.55 10.59
C GLY A 64 -12.04 -5.83 10.02
N THR A 65 -13.25 -6.18 10.44
CA THR A 65 -13.97 -7.38 9.97
C THR A 65 -15.44 -7.09 9.76
N VAL A 66 -16.09 -7.92 8.93
CA VAL A 66 -17.55 -7.99 8.75
C VAL A 66 -18.01 -9.39 9.15
N ALA A 67 -19.03 -9.50 9.98
CA ALA A 67 -19.59 -10.79 10.37
C ALA A 67 -20.11 -11.55 9.16
N ASN A 68 -20.07 -12.89 9.19
CA ASN A 68 -20.75 -13.70 8.17
C ASN A 68 -22.25 -13.37 8.17
N GLY A 69 -22.83 -13.11 7.00
CA GLY A 69 -24.19 -12.58 6.82
C GLY A 69 -24.30 -11.06 7.00
N GLY A 70 -23.21 -10.36 7.40
CA GLY A 70 -23.21 -8.90 7.54
C GLY A 70 -23.24 -8.17 6.21
N THR A 71 -23.87 -6.98 6.21
CA THR A 71 -23.97 -6.12 5.04
C THR A 71 -22.67 -5.35 4.80
N VAL A 72 -22.22 -5.31 3.55
CA VAL A 72 -21.13 -4.45 3.06
C VAL A 72 -21.69 -3.39 2.11
N TRP A 73 -21.27 -2.13 2.28
CA TRP A 73 -21.65 -1.00 1.41
C TRP A 73 -20.56 -0.80 0.37
N LEU A 74 -20.88 -1.15 -0.88
CA LEU A 74 -19.95 -1.20 -2.00
C LEU A 74 -19.89 0.16 -2.70
N SER A 75 -18.70 0.72 -2.85
CA SER A 75 -18.49 1.99 -3.55
C SER A 75 -18.02 1.78 -4.99
N CYS A 76 -17.03 0.93 -5.19
CA CYS A 76 -16.43 0.64 -6.49
C CYS A 76 -15.61 -0.65 -6.44
N GLN A 77 -15.18 -1.15 -7.59
CA GLN A 77 -14.39 -2.37 -7.73
C GLN A 77 -13.01 -2.09 -8.31
N VAL A 78 -12.02 -2.88 -7.88
CA VAL A 78 -10.63 -2.80 -8.34
C VAL A 78 -10.05 -4.21 -8.43
N ALA A 79 -9.10 -4.43 -9.33
CA ALA A 79 -8.33 -5.66 -9.37
C ALA A 79 -7.33 -5.75 -8.20
N GLY A 80 -7.13 -6.95 -7.66
CA GLY A 80 -6.19 -7.23 -6.59
C GLY A 80 -5.71 -8.68 -6.62
N ASP A 81 -5.37 -9.24 -5.46
CA ASP A 81 -5.00 -10.65 -5.36
C ASP A 81 -6.15 -11.56 -5.79
N ARG A 82 -5.80 -12.62 -6.53
CA ARG A 82 -6.77 -13.67 -6.88
C ARG A 82 -7.11 -14.50 -5.65
N ILE A 83 -8.38 -14.52 -5.28
CA ILE A 83 -8.91 -15.23 -4.10
C ILE A 83 -9.94 -16.26 -4.53
N THR A 84 -9.84 -17.45 -3.95
CA THR A 84 -10.90 -18.45 -3.99
C THR A 84 -11.69 -18.38 -2.69
N GLY A 85 -12.93 -17.91 -2.79
CA GLY A 85 -13.83 -17.75 -1.66
C GLY A 85 -15.03 -18.70 -1.72
N THR A 86 -15.98 -18.49 -0.83
CA THR A 86 -17.21 -19.31 -0.75
C THR A 86 -18.26 -18.97 -1.82
N VAL A 87 -18.13 -17.81 -2.47
CA VAL A 87 -19.06 -17.34 -3.51
C VAL A 87 -18.48 -17.56 -4.90
N ARG A 88 -17.19 -17.24 -5.10
CA ARG A 88 -16.51 -17.39 -6.38
C ARG A 88 -15.00 -17.36 -6.25
N THR A 89 -14.28 -17.64 -7.35
CA THR A 89 -12.85 -17.35 -7.49
C THR A 89 -12.71 -16.11 -8.37
N THR A 90 -12.06 -15.05 -7.87
CA THR A 90 -11.90 -13.77 -8.58
C THR A 90 -10.70 -13.00 -8.09
N ASP A 91 -10.19 -12.09 -8.90
CA ASP A 91 -9.23 -11.06 -8.54
C ASP A 91 -9.89 -9.69 -8.25
N THR A 92 -11.23 -9.64 -8.34
CA THR A 92 -12.01 -8.45 -8.03
C THR A 92 -12.10 -8.23 -6.52
N TRP A 93 -11.83 -7.00 -6.10
CA TRP A 93 -11.98 -6.51 -4.74
C TRP A 93 -12.97 -5.34 -4.71
N ASP A 94 -13.86 -5.38 -3.73
CA ASP A 94 -14.83 -4.33 -3.47
C ASP A 94 -14.23 -3.31 -2.50
N ARG A 95 -14.14 -2.05 -2.94
CA ARG A 95 -13.89 -0.93 -2.02
C ARG A 95 -15.19 -0.55 -1.35
N LEU A 96 -15.15 -0.50 -0.03
CA LEU A 96 -16.30 -0.16 0.80
C LEU A 96 -16.42 1.37 1.00
N ALA A 97 -17.58 1.81 1.44
CA ALA A 97 -17.84 3.22 1.75
C ALA A 97 -16.91 3.80 2.85
N ASN A 98 -16.33 2.96 3.70
CA ASN A 98 -15.31 3.32 4.71
C ASN A 98 -13.87 3.25 4.18
N ASN A 99 -13.67 3.14 2.87
CA ASN A 99 -12.39 3.02 2.18
C ASN A 99 -11.60 1.72 2.45
N ALA A 100 -12.14 0.76 3.21
CA ALA A 100 -11.55 -0.57 3.32
C ALA A 100 -11.90 -1.42 2.09
N TYR A 101 -11.22 -2.55 1.94
CA TYR A 101 -11.39 -3.48 0.83
C TYR A 101 -11.79 -4.86 1.35
N VAL A 102 -12.69 -5.53 0.64
CA VAL A 102 -12.99 -6.95 0.81
C VAL A 102 -12.90 -7.65 -0.53
N SER A 103 -12.51 -8.93 -0.54
CA SER A 103 -12.53 -9.69 -1.79
C SER A 103 -13.98 -10.03 -2.18
N ASP A 104 -14.36 -9.74 -3.43
CA ASP A 104 -15.65 -10.12 -4.03
C ASP A 104 -15.86 -11.64 -4.05
N ALA A 105 -14.81 -12.42 -3.81
CA ALA A 105 -14.87 -13.86 -3.65
C ALA A 105 -15.78 -14.33 -2.49
N TYR A 106 -16.06 -13.45 -1.55
CA TYR A 106 -16.89 -13.70 -0.36
C TYR A 106 -18.16 -12.83 -0.30
N VAL A 107 -18.49 -12.08 -1.37
CA VAL A 107 -19.60 -11.13 -1.36
C VAL A 107 -20.72 -11.62 -2.28
N VAL A 108 -21.90 -11.82 -1.73
CA VAL A 108 -23.15 -12.02 -2.49
C VAL A 108 -23.80 -10.66 -2.70
N ARG A 109 -24.06 -10.30 -3.93
CA ARG A 109 -24.72 -9.04 -4.31
C ARG A 109 -25.73 -9.25 -5.42
N GLY A 110 -26.67 -8.30 -5.56
CA GLY A 110 -27.63 -8.27 -6.67
C GLY A 110 -26.98 -7.91 -8.01
N SER A 111 -27.77 -7.94 -9.06
CA SER A 111 -27.34 -7.66 -10.45
C SER A 111 -27.28 -6.16 -10.76
N PHE A 112 -26.74 -5.34 -9.85
CA PHE A 112 -26.53 -3.91 -10.11
C PHE A 112 -25.05 -3.66 -10.49
N PRO A 113 -24.79 -2.70 -11.40
CA PRO A 113 -23.43 -2.39 -11.80
C PRO A 113 -22.69 -1.66 -10.65
N ILE A 114 -21.52 -2.20 -10.27
CA ILE A 114 -20.59 -1.49 -9.40
C ILE A 114 -19.53 -0.85 -10.31
N PRO A 115 -19.33 0.47 -10.25
CA PRO A 115 -18.35 1.13 -11.09
C PRO A 115 -16.94 0.66 -10.75
N ALA A 116 -16.02 0.71 -11.72
CA ALA A 116 -14.61 0.61 -11.41
C ALA A 116 -14.21 1.75 -10.46
N CYS A 117 -13.34 1.47 -9.49
CA CYS A 117 -12.80 2.53 -8.66
C CYS A 117 -12.07 3.52 -9.56
N ALA A 118 -12.52 4.77 -9.58
CA ALA A 118 -11.70 5.83 -10.15
C ALA A 118 -10.36 5.77 -9.41
N ALA A 119 -9.25 5.80 -10.14
CA ALA A 119 -7.94 5.94 -9.54
C ALA A 119 -7.98 7.20 -8.67
N SER A 120 -8.16 7.01 -7.37
CA SER A 120 -8.12 8.13 -6.45
C SER A 120 -6.66 8.55 -6.36
N ALA A 121 -6.31 9.56 -7.13
CA ALA A 121 -5.10 10.30 -6.83
C ALA A 121 -5.26 10.80 -5.37
N PRO A 122 -4.36 10.44 -4.44
CA PRO A 122 -4.38 11.07 -3.13
C PRO A 122 -4.21 12.57 -3.34
N ALA A 123 -4.97 13.38 -2.60
CA ALA A 123 -4.75 14.81 -2.57
C ALA A 123 -3.24 15.06 -2.28
N PRO A 124 -2.57 15.94 -3.02
CA PRO A 124 -1.16 16.18 -2.83
C PRO A 124 -0.94 16.75 -1.42
N VAL A 125 -0.45 15.91 -0.52
CA VAL A 125 0.11 16.37 0.76
C VAL A 125 1.54 16.81 0.43
N PRO A 126 1.93 18.07 0.69
CA PRO A 126 3.32 18.49 0.48
C PRO A 126 4.24 17.59 1.33
N ALA A 127 5.08 16.82 0.67
CA ALA A 127 6.01 15.92 1.35
C ALA A 127 7.06 16.73 2.08
N SER A 128 7.12 16.62 3.40
CA SER A 128 8.22 17.18 4.21
C SER A 128 9.51 16.37 4.02
N ALA A 129 10.66 16.92 4.39
CA ALA A 129 11.95 16.21 4.27
C ALA A 129 11.95 14.85 5.01
N GLY A 130 11.17 14.72 6.11
CA GLY A 130 11.01 13.47 6.85
C GLY A 130 10.11 12.41 6.18
N ASP A 131 9.43 12.76 5.09
CA ASP A 131 8.50 11.85 4.41
C ASP A 131 9.18 10.96 3.35
N TRP A 132 10.50 11.11 3.16
CA TRP A 132 11.29 10.36 2.19
C TRP A 132 12.27 9.39 2.86
N GLN A 133 12.65 8.34 2.15
CA GLN A 133 13.72 7.41 2.51
C GLN A 133 14.42 6.87 1.27
N LEU A 134 15.58 6.24 1.44
CA LEU A 134 16.23 5.51 0.35
C LEU A 134 15.44 4.23 0.04
N PRO A 135 15.26 3.89 -1.26
CA PRO A 135 14.53 2.71 -1.68
C PRO A 135 15.27 1.40 -1.35
N VAL A 136 16.58 1.46 -1.31
CA VAL A 136 17.49 0.39 -0.85
C VAL A 136 18.67 1.03 -0.13
N THR A 137 19.28 0.31 0.80
CA THR A 137 20.56 0.70 1.41
C THR A 137 21.69 0.05 0.63
N ALA A 138 22.25 0.78 -0.34
CA ALA A 138 23.31 0.28 -1.21
C ALA A 138 24.18 1.43 -1.74
N GLY A 139 25.39 1.12 -2.16
CA GLY A 139 26.31 2.08 -2.77
C GLY A 139 25.93 2.42 -4.20
N LEU A 140 26.37 3.61 -4.65
CA LEU A 140 26.20 4.06 -6.03
C LEU A 140 27.13 3.27 -6.97
N VAL A 141 26.56 2.71 -8.03
CA VAL A 141 27.31 2.03 -9.10
C VAL A 141 27.40 2.90 -10.35
N SER A 142 26.33 3.62 -10.70
CA SER A 142 26.31 4.53 -11.85
C SER A 142 25.41 5.74 -11.55
N GLY A 143 25.90 6.93 -11.90
CA GLY A 143 25.22 8.20 -11.67
C GLY A 143 24.20 8.56 -12.75
N PHE A 144 23.44 9.62 -12.48
CA PHE A 144 22.50 10.24 -13.38
C PHE A 144 23.26 10.94 -14.53
N ARG A 145 22.93 10.61 -15.78
CA ARG A 145 23.41 11.26 -17.02
C ARG A 145 24.91 11.56 -17.00
N THR A 146 25.72 10.52 -16.70
CA THR A 146 27.17 10.66 -16.76
C THR A 146 27.65 10.86 -18.22
N VAL A 147 28.90 11.25 -18.41
CA VAL A 147 29.50 11.42 -19.75
C VAL A 147 29.41 10.12 -20.55
N GLU A 148 29.60 8.98 -19.90
CA GLU A 148 29.55 7.64 -20.54
C GLU A 148 28.10 7.16 -20.79
N ARG A 149 27.12 7.72 -20.04
CA ARG A 149 25.72 7.33 -20.10
C ARG A 149 24.78 8.55 -20.08
N PRO A 150 24.81 9.40 -21.13
CA PRO A 150 24.08 10.68 -21.17
C PRO A 150 22.56 10.53 -21.16
N THR A 151 22.03 9.33 -21.47
CA THR A 151 20.60 9.01 -21.47
C THR A 151 20.16 8.21 -20.23
N HIS A 152 21.05 8.08 -19.23
CA HIS A 152 20.75 7.36 -18.00
C HIS A 152 19.91 8.23 -17.05
N ASP A 153 18.61 8.02 -17.02
CA ASP A 153 17.63 8.90 -16.34
C ASP A 153 17.49 8.65 -14.83
N GLY A 154 18.36 7.84 -14.27
CA GLY A 154 18.35 7.51 -12.85
C GLY A 154 19.74 7.29 -12.29
N VAL A 155 19.80 6.57 -11.18
CA VAL A 155 21.02 6.07 -10.57
C VAL A 155 20.94 4.56 -10.40
N ASP A 156 22.05 3.86 -10.54
CA ASP A 156 22.16 2.43 -10.27
C ASP A 156 22.71 2.21 -8.86
N LEU A 157 21.93 1.56 -8.01
CA LEU A 157 22.28 1.26 -6.62
C LEU A 157 22.63 -0.23 -6.52
N GLY A 158 23.86 -0.54 -6.16
CA GLY A 158 24.48 -1.89 -6.17
C GLY A 158 23.97 -2.77 -5.04
N ALA A 159 22.69 -3.12 -5.08
CA ALA A 159 22.07 -4.02 -4.11
C ALA A 159 22.03 -5.46 -4.62
N GLY A 160 22.28 -6.42 -3.73
CA GLY A 160 22.25 -7.84 -4.07
C GLY A 160 20.87 -8.31 -4.50
N ARG A 161 20.84 -9.39 -5.29
CA ARG A 161 19.58 -10.04 -5.71
C ARG A 161 18.69 -10.36 -4.52
N ASN A 162 17.40 -10.16 -4.65
CA ASN A 162 16.37 -10.32 -3.61
C ASN A 162 16.45 -9.31 -2.44
N THR A 163 17.29 -8.28 -2.51
CA THR A 163 17.20 -7.16 -1.58
C THR A 163 15.81 -6.51 -1.68
N PRO A 164 15.09 -6.29 -0.58
CA PRO A 164 13.81 -5.59 -0.62
C PRO A 164 13.95 -4.17 -1.20
N ILE A 165 13.05 -3.82 -2.13
CA ILE A 165 12.90 -2.48 -2.67
C ILE A 165 11.71 -1.83 -1.98
N LEU A 166 11.94 -0.71 -1.34
CA LEU A 166 10.94 -0.01 -0.53
C LEU A 166 10.48 1.28 -1.24
N ALA A 167 9.21 1.64 -1.06
CA ALA A 167 8.69 2.92 -1.52
C ALA A 167 9.46 4.08 -0.89
N ALA A 168 10.03 4.95 -1.71
CA ALA A 168 10.83 6.08 -1.25
C ALA A 168 10.02 7.11 -0.46
N ALA A 169 8.73 7.21 -0.73
CA ALA A 169 7.76 8.02 0.02
C ALA A 169 6.37 7.38 -0.10
N ALA A 170 5.39 7.88 0.68
CA ALA A 170 3.99 7.54 0.51
C ALA A 170 3.49 8.00 -0.87
N GLY A 171 2.60 7.22 -1.49
CA GLY A 171 2.07 7.54 -2.81
C GLY A 171 1.10 6.51 -3.35
N THR A 172 0.82 6.60 -4.65
CA THR A 172 -0.02 5.65 -5.37
C THR A 172 0.78 4.99 -6.48
N VAL A 173 0.72 3.67 -6.57
CA VAL A 173 1.33 2.91 -7.67
C VAL A 173 0.57 3.24 -8.95
N ILE A 174 1.25 3.80 -9.94
CA ILE A 174 0.67 4.18 -11.24
C ILE A 174 1.07 3.26 -12.39
N ARG A 175 2.14 2.46 -12.20
CA ARG A 175 2.58 1.44 -13.17
C ARG A 175 3.16 0.21 -12.49
N VAL A 176 2.86 -0.94 -13.07
CA VAL A 176 3.51 -2.25 -12.83
C VAL A 176 3.61 -2.92 -14.19
N VAL A 177 4.80 -2.93 -14.80
CA VAL A 177 4.98 -3.29 -16.19
C VAL A 177 6.21 -4.18 -16.37
N CYS A 178 6.11 -5.15 -17.28
CA CYS A 178 7.23 -5.82 -17.90
C CYS A 178 7.61 -5.05 -19.17
N ASN A 179 8.77 -4.39 -19.15
CA ASN A 179 9.30 -3.64 -20.27
C ASN A 179 10.69 -4.18 -20.63
N VAL A 180 10.74 -5.07 -21.59
CA VAL A 180 11.96 -5.64 -22.15
C VAL A 180 11.72 -6.06 -23.59
N SER A 181 12.76 -5.95 -24.45
CA SER A 181 12.66 -6.26 -25.88
C SER A 181 12.24 -7.71 -26.18
N THR A 182 12.40 -8.64 -25.24
CA THR A 182 11.99 -10.04 -25.36
C THR A 182 10.57 -10.32 -24.86
N ASN A 183 9.90 -9.34 -24.27
CA ASN A 183 8.59 -9.48 -23.60
C ASN A 183 8.56 -10.50 -22.43
N ASN A 184 9.72 -10.92 -21.92
CA ASN A 184 9.84 -11.82 -20.79
C ASN A 184 10.75 -11.21 -19.71
N CYS A 185 10.18 -10.72 -18.62
CA CYS A 185 10.90 -10.12 -17.50
C CYS A 185 11.16 -11.10 -16.35
N ASP A 186 10.67 -12.34 -16.43
CA ASP A 186 10.83 -13.35 -15.37
C ASP A 186 12.17 -14.10 -15.49
N VAL A 187 13.01 -13.64 -16.39
CA VAL A 187 14.38 -14.14 -16.62
C VAL A 187 15.39 -13.01 -16.42
N ASP A 188 16.63 -13.39 -16.13
CA ASP A 188 17.73 -12.43 -16.08
C ASP A 188 17.97 -11.79 -17.44
N GLY A 189 18.15 -10.50 -17.42
CA GLY A 189 18.47 -9.71 -18.60
C GLY A 189 19.97 -9.64 -18.87
N ASN A 190 20.32 -8.81 -19.84
CA ASN A 190 21.70 -8.50 -20.19
C ASN A 190 21.78 -7.17 -20.94
N ARG A 191 22.99 -6.68 -21.23
CA ARG A 191 23.21 -5.37 -21.87
C ARG A 191 22.78 -5.29 -23.34
N THR A 192 22.47 -6.42 -24.00
CA THR A 192 21.99 -6.41 -25.40
C THR A 192 20.49 -6.21 -25.48
N LEU A 193 19.78 -6.36 -24.35
CA LEU A 193 18.36 -6.08 -24.25
C LEU A 193 18.10 -4.57 -24.06
N SER A 194 16.89 -4.14 -24.38
CA SER A 194 16.39 -2.81 -24.04
C SER A 194 15.26 -2.88 -23.03
N GLY A 195 15.10 -1.83 -22.22
CA GLY A 195 14.01 -1.65 -21.28
C GLY A 195 14.36 -1.98 -19.83
N CYS A 196 13.51 -1.50 -18.94
CA CYS A 196 13.63 -1.60 -17.48
C CYS A 196 13.45 -3.01 -16.87
N GLY A 197 13.06 -4.02 -17.68
CA GLY A 197 12.60 -5.29 -17.13
C GLY A 197 11.27 -5.16 -16.37
N TRP A 198 11.10 -5.88 -15.28
CA TRP A 198 10.03 -5.58 -14.33
C TRP A 198 10.29 -4.26 -13.63
N TYR A 199 9.28 -3.38 -13.66
CA TYR A 199 9.36 -2.11 -12.94
C TYR A 199 8.03 -1.69 -12.33
N ALA A 200 8.11 -0.83 -11.31
CA ALA A 200 6.99 -0.11 -10.74
C ALA A 200 7.23 1.40 -10.80
N GLU A 201 6.16 2.18 -10.93
CA GLU A 201 6.16 3.63 -10.70
C GLU A 201 5.21 3.97 -9.57
N VAL A 202 5.65 4.86 -8.69
CA VAL A 202 4.85 5.41 -7.60
C VAL A 202 4.74 6.92 -7.80
N GLN A 203 3.50 7.42 -7.85
CA GLN A 203 3.21 8.84 -7.84
C GLN A 203 3.09 9.33 -6.40
N HIS A 204 3.87 10.34 -6.06
CA HIS A 204 3.89 11.01 -4.77
C HIS A 204 3.21 12.38 -4.85
N ALA A 205 3.02 13.02 -3.70
CA ALA A 205 2.60 14.40 -3.61
C ALA A 205 3.51 15.34 -4.41
N GLY A 206 2.98 16.44 -4.90
CA GLY A 206 3.74 17.44 -5.66
C GLY A 206 4.07 17.04 -7.10
N ASN A 207 3.29 16.12 -7.70
CA ASN A 207 3.52 15.62 -9.06
C ASN A 207 4.93 15.04 -9.24
N ILE A 208 5.40 14.28 -8.26
CA ILE A 208 6.66 13.56 -8.29
C ILE A 208 6.37 12.10 -8.57
N VAL A 209 7.11 11.50 -9.49
CA VAL A 209 7.07 10.07 -9.75
C VAL A 209 8.44 9.47 -9.49
N THR A 210 8.48 8.34 -8.77
CA THR A 210 9.67 7.48 -8.68
C THR A 210 9.47 6.20 -9.45
N ARG A 211 10.52 5.75 -10.14
CA ARG A 211 10.54 4.49 -10.89
C ARG A 211 11.62 3.57 -10.33
N TYR A 212 11.27 2.29 -10.24
CA TYR A 212 12.09 1.22 -9.67
C TYR A 212 12.19 0.10 -10.69
N CYS A 213 13.37 -0.10 -11.30
CA CYS A 213 13.59 -1.05 -12.39
C CYS A 213 14.43 -2.27 -11.99
N HIS A 214 14.49 -3.22 -12.94
CA HIS A 214 15.28 -4.45 -12.87
C HIS A 214 14.86 -5.41 -11.75
N LEU A 215 13.57 -5.40 -11.37
CA LEU A 215 13.06 -6.30 -10.33
C LEU A 215 13.18 -7.76 -10.77
N VAL A 216 13.45 -8.65 -9.79
CA VAL A 216 13.66 -10.08 -10.02
C VAL A 216 12.42 -10.81 -10.52
N ARG A 217 11.25 -10.25 -10.26
CA ARG A 217 9.92 -10.74 -10.66
C ARG A 217 8.93 -9.59 -10.61
N ARG A 218 7.71 -9.87 -11.03
CA ARG A 218 6.63 -8.86 -10.97
C ARG A 218 6.61 -8.18 -9.60
N PRO A 219 6.52 -6.84 -9.55
CA PRO A 219 6.35 -6.08 -8.31
C PRO A 219 5.24 -6.62 -7.41
N SER A 220 5.44 -6.56 -6.09
CA SER A 220 4.51 -7.06 -5.07
C SER A 220 3.35 -6.09 -4.79
N VAL A 221 3.12 -5.15 -5.69
CA VAL A 221 2.08 -4.10 -5.62
C VAL A 221 1.28 -4.06 -6.91
N ALA A 222 0.09 -3.46 -6.85
CA ALA A 222 -0.81 -3.32 -8.00
C ALA A 222 -1.03 -1.85 -8.35
N VAL A 223 -1.32 -1.57 -9.64
CA VAL A 223 -1.70 -0.23 -10.09
C VAL A 223 -2.96 0.23 -9.35
N GLY A 224 -2.97 1.48 -8.89
CA GLY A 224 -4.00 2.06 -8.04
C GLY A 224 -3.81 1.80 -6.54
N GLN A 225 -2.88 0.95 -6.14
CA GLN A 225 -2.58 0.70 -4.73
C GLN A 225 -1.90 1.91 -4.10
N THR A 226 -2.43 2.37 -2.96
CA THR A 226 -1.74 3.33 -2.10
C THR A 226 -0.66 2.61 -1.30
N VAL A 227 0.54 3.16 -1.28
CA VAL A 227 1.68 2.65 -0.53
C VAL A 227 2.15 3.68 0.50
N ALA A 228 2.55 3.20 1.67
CA ALA A 228 3.21 4.02 2.68
C ALA A 228 4.71 4.15 2.35
N LYS A 229 5.38 5.19 2.87
CA LYS A 229 6.85 5.24 2.90
C LYS A 229 7.40 3.96 3.54
N GLY A 230 8.36 3.31 2.90
CA GLY A 230 8.96 2.07 3.39
C GLY A 230 8.14 0.80 3.11
N GLN A 231 7.02 0.92 2.44
CA GLN A 231 6.27 -0.27 2.03
C GLN A 231 7.05 -1.03 0.95
N LEU A 232 7.06 -2.37 1.06
CA LEU A 232 7.68 -3.25 0.08
C LEU A 232 7.00 -3.10 -1.28
N LEU A 233 7.79 -2.79 -2.32
CA LEU A 233 7.36 -2.74 -3.72
C LEU A 233 7.73 -4.00 -4.47
N GLY A 234 8.86 -4.63 -4.13
CA GLY A 234 9.39 -5.80 -4.79
C GLY A 234 10.82 -6.10 -4.36
N TYR A 235 11.57 -6.76 -5.20
CA TYR A 235 12.91 -7.23 -4.86
C TYR A 235 13.88 -6.97 -6.00
N VAL A 236 15.11 -6.61 -5.67
CA VAL A 236 16.21 -6.39 -6.62
C VAL A 236 16.47 -7.65 -7.44
N GLY A 237 16.62 -7.47 -8.73
CA GLY A 237 16.99 -8.47 -9.70
C GLY A 237 17.93 -7.94 -10.75
N THR A 238 17.79 -8.45 -11.96
CA THR A 238 18.58 -8.04 -13.14
C THR A 238 17.77 -8.24 -14.43
N SER A 239 16.43 -8.10 -14.36
CA SER A 239 15.58 -8.21 -15.56
C SER A 239 15.77 -7.01 -16.50
N GLY A 240 15.57 -7.22 -17.80
CA GLY A 240 15.73 -6.16 -18.82
C GLY A 240 17.17 -5.85 -19.18
N SER A 241 17.47 -4.58 -19.50
CA SER A 241 18.81 -4.10 -19.85
C SER A 241 19.67 -3.91 -18.61
N SER A 242 20.27 -4.97 -18.10
CA SER A 242 21.05 -5.00 -16.88
C SER A 242 22.27 -5.89 -17.02
N SER A 243 23.37 -5.54 -16.34
CA SER A 243 24.60 -6.33 -16.34
C SER A 243 24.80 -7.16 -15.07
N GLY A 244 23.90 -7.07 -14.10
CA GLY A 244 23.95 -7.75 -12.83
C GLY A 244 22.98 -7.15 -11.84
N PRO A 245 22.79 -7.75 -10.65
CA PRO A 245 21.82 -7.28 -9.68
C PRO A 245 22.09 -5.86 -9.20
N HIS A 246 21.11 -4.97 -9.36
CA HIS A 246 21.09 -3.61 -8.86
C HIS A 246 19.66 -3.07 -8.90
N LEU A 247 19.40 -1.98 -8.20
CA LEU A 247 18.21 -1.16 -8.39
C LEU A 247 18.58 0.03 -9.27
N HIS A 248 17.97 0.13 -10.46
CA HIS A 248 17.92 1.39 -11.20
C HIS A 248 16.74 2.21 -10.66
N PHE A 249 17.04 3.40 -10.14
CA PHE A 249 16.10 4.29 -9.46
C PHE A 249 16.04 5.65 -10.14
N GLU A 250 14.84 6.04 -10.58
CA GLU A 250 14.59 7.34 -11.21
C GLU A 250 13.68 8.22 -10.35
N VAL A 251 13.85 9.53 -10.49
CA VAL A 251 12.96 10.57 -9.95
C VAL A 251 12.55 11.51 -11.08
N HIS A 252 11.24 11.76 -11.19
CA HIS A 252 10.66 12.63 -12.20
C HIS A 252 9.83 13.72 -11.53
N LEU A 253 10.01 14.98 -11.95
CA LEU A 253 9.21 16.12 -11.49
C LEU A 253 8.18 16.52 -12.56
N ASN A 254 7.06 17.12 -12.13
CA ASN A 254 5.94 17.44 -13.00
C ASN A 254 5.44 16.23 -13.79
N ALA A 255 5.41 15.07 -13.14
CA ALA A 255 4.98 13.78 -13.66
C ALA A 255 3.72 13.30 -12.89
N PRO A 256 2.88 12.42 -13.43
CA PRO A 256 3.05 11.63 -14.64
C PRO A 256 2.80 12.41 -15.95
N PRO A 257 3.27 11.91 -17.10
CA PRO A 257 4.07 10.70 -17.26
C PRO A 257 5.54 10.91 -16.90
N ALA A 258 6.22 9.85 -16.43
CA ALA A 258 7.67 9.83 -16.29
C ALA A 258 8.35 9.74 -17.65
N THR A 259 9.15 10.71 -18.00
CA THR A 259 9.82 10.86 -19.30
C THR A 259 11.26 11.29 -19.15
N HIS A 260 12.08 11.12 -20.19
CA HIS A 260 13.44 11.65 -20.23
C HIS A 260 13.49 13.14 -19.86
N ALA A 261 12.57 13.95 -20.37
CA ALA A 261 12.58 15.40 -20.21
C ALA A 261 12.36 15.87 -18.77
N ASN A 262 11.64 15.11 -17.94
CA ASN A 262 11.31 15.47 -16.56
C ASN A 262 12.07 14.65 -15.50
N ALA A 263 13.01 13.80 -15.90
CA ALA A 263 13.91 13.11 -15.00
C ALA A 263 14.92 14.08 -14.39
N VAL A 264 15.15 13.94 -13.08
CA VAL A 264 16.11 14.73 -12.32
C VAL A 264 17.09 13.83 -11.59
N ASP A 265 18.27 14.38 -11.23
CA ASP A 265 19.29 13.63 -10.49
C ASP A 265 18.75 13.15 -9.12
N PRO A 266 18.60 11.82 -8.94
CA PRO A 266 18.11 11.27 -7.67
C PRO A 266 19.03 11.56 -6.49
N ILE A 267 20.35 11.73 -6.69
CA ILE A 267 21.31 12.07 -5.63
C ILE A 267 21.00 13.46 -5.10
N ALA A 268 20.89 14.44 -6.01
CA ALA A 268 20.56 15.82 -5.64
C ALA A 268 19.16 15.91 -5.00
N PHE A 269 18.19 15.19 -5.56
CA PHE A 269 16.83 15.14 -5.05
C PHE A 269 16.74 14.58 -3.62
N MET A 270 17.40 13.45 -3.35
CA MET A 270 17.44 12.81 -2.02
C MET A 270 18.26 13.64 -1.01
N ARG A 271 19.38 14.23 -1.46
CA ARG A 271 20.20 15.11 -0.61
C ARG A 271 19.41 16.32 -0.12
N ALA A 272 18.59 16.94 -0.96
CA ALA A 272 17.72 18.05 -0.58
C ALA A 272 16.67 17.66 0.49
N ARG A 273 16.52 16.36 0.75
CA ARG A 273 15.62 15.76 1.77
C ARG A 273 16.39 15.18 2.96
N GLY A 274 17.69 15.50 3.08
CA GLY A 274 18.52 15.00 4.18
C GLY A 274 18.97 13.54 4.03
N LEU A 275 18.82 12.95 2.85
CA LEU A 275 19.16 11.55 2.57
C LEU A 275 20.42 11.48 1.70
N THR A 276 21.36 10.59 2.05
CA THR A 276 22.63 10.45 1.31
C THR A 276 22.68 9.09 0.62
N ILE A 277 22.72 9.09 -0.70
CA ILE A 277 23.14 7.94 -1.52
C ILE A 277 24.67 7.95 -1.51
N LYS A 278 25.29 6.86 -1.06
CA LYS A 278 26.75 6.72 -0.90
C LYS A 278 27.38 6.13 -2.16
#